data_fd1225ae731d327991ab3eacdae02d0b
#
_entry.id   fd1225ae731d327991ab3eacdae02d0b
#
_cell.length_a   1.000
_cell.length_b   1.000
_cell.length_c   1.000
_cell.angle_alpha   90.00
_cell.angle_beta   90.00
_cell.angle_gamma   90.00
#
_symmetry.space_group_name_H-M   'P 1'
#
loop_
_entity.id
_entity.type
_entity.pdbx_description
1 polymer ?
#
loop_
_entity_poly.entity_id
_entity_poly.type
_entity_poly.pdbx_seq_one_letter_code
_entity_poly.pdbx_strand_id
1 'polypeptide(L)'
;MYKRQGPDSAETQEQTIETAMAAKDAGSNGLRGGAFKPRTSPYSFQGLGEDGLKMLKEASEITSLPLFSEIMDAQHLSMMEKYVDVLQIGARNMQNFKLLEAVGESELPVLLKRGMSATLDELLLASEYILSRGNENVMLCERGIRTYETATRNTFDINAIPFLKQNSHLPVIADPSHATGDNTLVEPVALAAIAAGADGLLIEIHPRPEEALCDGPQALLPSELETLISKASIVAKAVGRSL
;
A
#
# COMPACT_ATOMS: atom_id res chain seq x y z
N MET A 1 9.01 -5.28 11.42
CA MET A 1 8.66 -5.12 9.99
C MET A 1 7.14 -5.04 9.87
N TYR A 2 6.63 -4.11 9.11
CA TYR A 2 5.19 -3.85 9.01
C TYR A 2 4.57 -4.62 7.85
N LYS A 3 3.43 -5.28 8.08
CA LYS A 3 2.65 -6.00 7.07
C LYS A 3 1.28 -5.34 6.97
N ARG A 4 0.93 -4.84 5.79
CA ARG A 4 -0.31 -4.13 5.53
C ARG A 4 -1.03 -4.81 4.40
N GLN A 5 -2.15 -5.43 4.70
CA GLN A 5 -2.93 -6.20 3.76
C GLN A 5 -4.39 -5.76 3.82
N GLY A 6 -5.10 -6.00 2.74
CA GLY A 6 -6.52 -5.72 2.67
C GLY A 6 -7.03 -5.76 1.24
N PRO A 7 -8.32 -5.54 1.06
CA PRO A 7 -8.90 -5.48 -0.27
C PRO A 7 -8.34 -4.29 -1.03
N ASP A 8 -8.19 -4.42 -2.33
CA ASP A 8 -7.83 -3.27 -3.16
C ASP A 8 -8.89 -2.17 -3.04
N SER A 9 -10.18 -2.55 -2.99
CA SER A 9 -11.30 -1.64 -2.76
C SER A 9 -12.31 -2.21 -1.75
N ALA A 10 -12.98 -1.30 -1.01
CA ALA A 10 -14.20 -1.62 -0.29
C ALA A 10 -15.34 -1.75 -1.31
N GLU A 11 -15.91 -2.93 -1.46
CA GLU A 11 -16.93 -3.23 -2.45
C GLU A 11 -18.28 -3.51 -1.78
N THR A 12 -18.27 -4.33 -0.74
CA THR A 12 -19.40 -4.59 0.15
C THR A 12 -18.94 -4.66 1.58
N GLN A 13 -19.85 -4.44 2.54
CA GLN A 13 -19.57 -4.56 3.97
C GLN A 13 -19.05 -5.96 4.34
N GLU A 14 -19.73 -6.99 3.84
CA GLU A 14 -19.38 -8.40 4.13
C GLU A 14 -17.99 -8.76 3.61
N GLN A 15 -17.69 -8.45 2.35
CA GLN A 15 -16.38 -8.68 1.74
C GLN A 15 -15.27 -7.92 2.49
N THR A 16 -15.53 -6.69 2.90
CA THR A 16 -14.54 -5.86 3.59
C THR A 16 -14.21 -6.44 4.97
N ILE A 17 -15.20 -6.86 5.75
CA ILE A 17 -15.00 -7.50 7.06
C ILE A 17 -14.32 -8.87 6.91
N GLU A 18 -14.79 -9.72 5.99
CA GLU A 18 -14.19 -11.04 5.72
C GLU A 18 -12.70 -10.91 5.39
N THR A 19 -12.35 -9.97 4.50
CA THR A 19 -10.96 -9.72 4.10
C THR A 19 -10.12 -9.19 5.27
N ALA A 20 -10.67 -8.28 6.08
CA ALA A 20 -9.97 -7.72 7.23
C ALA A 20 -9.69 -8.77 8.31
N MET A 21 -10.66 -9.66 8.59
CA MET A 21 -10.48 -10.77 9.53
C MET A 21 -9.40 -11.75 9.03
N ALA A 22 -9.46 -12.13 7.76
CA ALA A 22 -8.45 -12.99 7.15
C ALA A 22 -7.04 -12.36 7.20
N ALA A 23 -6.93 -11.06 6.96
CA ALA A 23 -5.66 -10.33 7.13
C ALA A 23 -5.15 -10.38 8.57
N LYS A 24 -6.04 -10.19 9.55
CA LYS A 24 -5.71 -10.24 10.99
C LYS A 24 -5.21 -11.63 11.38
N ASP A 25 -5.94 -12.68 10.99
CA ASP A 25 -5.62 -14.07 11.34
C ASP A 25 -4.29 -14.51 10.73
N ALA A 26 -3.99 -14.05 9.51
CA ALA A 26 -2.70 -14.24 8.88
C ALA A 26 -1.53 -13.44 9.54
N GLY A 27 -1.82 -12.59 10.53
CA GLY A 27 -0.81 -11.83 11.28
C GLY A 27 -0.41 -10.50 10.65
N SER A 28 -1.33 -9.84 9.94
CA SER A 28 -1.14 -8.47 9.45
C SER A 28 -1.05 -7.46 10.60
N ASN A 29 -0.35 -6.36 10.36
CA ASN A 29 -0.21 -5.25 11.32
C ASN A 29 -0.98 -3.99 10.88
N GLY A 30 -1.72 -4.06 9.78
CA GLY A 30 -2.54 -2.96 9.27
C GLY A 30 -3.48 -3.43 8.19
N LEU A 31 -4.64 -2.80 8.11
CA LEU A 31 -5.65 -3.00 7.07
C LEU A 31 -5.48 -1.90 6.02
N ARG A 32 -5.41 -2.27 4.75
CA ARG A 32 -5.40 -1.32 3.64
C ARG A 32 -6.63 -1.53 2.77
N GLY A 33 -7.37 -0.47 2.49
CA GLY A 33 -8.51 -0.52 1.58
C GLY A 33 -8.72 0.81 0.87
N GLY A 34 -9.14 0.74 -0.41
CA GLY A 34 -9.46 1.91 -1.21
C GLY A 34 -10.95 2.25 -1.15
N ALA A 35 -11.30 3.42 -0.63
CA ALA A 35 -12.66 3.97 -0.71
C ALA A 35 -12.83 4.85 -1.97
N PHE A 36 -11.73 5.43 -2.44
CA PHE A 36 -11.61 6.18 -3.68
C PHE A 36 -10.64 5.48 -4.60
N LYS A 37 -10.97 5.35 -5.89
CA LYS A 37 -10.17 4.59 -6.86
C LYS A 37 -9.83 5.45 -8.07
N PRO A 38 -8.56 5.91 -8.23
CA PRO A 38 -8.14 6.61 -9.42
C PRO A 38 -8.06 5.62 -10.60
N ARG A 39 -8.96 5.75 -11.56
CA ARG A 39 -9.04 4.85 -12.72
C ARG A 39 -8.65 5.56 -14.01
N THR A 40 -8.00 4.82 -14.92
CA THR A 40 -7.70 5.33 -16.26
C THR A 40 -8.97 5.55 -17.09
N SER A 41 -9.98 4.68 -16.92
CA SER A 41 -11.28 4.82 -17.56
C SER A 41 -12.32 5.41 -16.60
N PRO A 42 -13.07 6.44 -16.98
CA PRO A 42 -14.14 7.00 -16.16
C PRO A 42 -15.33 6.05 -15.97
N TYR A 43 -15.39 4.98 -16.78
CA TYR A 43 -16.46 3.96 -16.70
C TYR A 43 -16.12 2.80 -15.75
N SER A 44 -14.90 2.74 -15.25
CA SER A 44 -14.50 1.75 -14.25
C SER A 44 -15.02 2.14 -12.86
N PHE A 45 -15.11 1.17 -11.96
CA PHE A 45 -15.50 1.41 -10.57
C PHE A 45 -14.60 2.46 -9.92
N GLN A 46 -15.20 3.54 -9.41
CA GLN A 46 -14.51 4.71 -8.84
C GLN A 46 -14.36 4.62 -7.31
N GLY A 47 -14.87 3.57 -6.68
CA GLY A 47 -14.98 3.45 -5.22
C GLY A 47 -16.32 3.97 -4.69
N LEU A 48 -16.58 3.71 -3.41
CA LEU A 48 -17.83 4.07 -2.73
C LEU A 48 -17.73 5.39 -1.94
N GLY A 49 -16.57 6.07 -2.02
CA GLY A 49 -16.38 7.34 -1.31
C GLY A 49 -16.50 7.20 0.21
N GLU A 50 -17.23 8.11 0.86
CA GLU A 50 -17.38 8.11 2.31
C GLU A 50 -18.05 6.83 2.86
N ASP A 51 -18.96 6.21 2.12
CA ASP A 51 -19.58 4.95 2.55
C ASP A 51 -18.55 3.80 2.54
N GLY A 52 -17.63 3.78 1.59
CA GLY A 52 -16.49 2.87 1.60
C GLY A 52 -15.56 3.11 2.81
N LEU A 53 -15.35 4.37 3.21
CA LEU A 53 -14.57 4.68 4.42
C LEU A 53 -15.25 4.18 5.70
N LYS A 54 -16.56 4.29 5.80
CA LYS A 54 -17.33 3.76 6.94
C LYS A 54 -17.20 2.23 7.05
N MET A 55 -17.31 1.52 5.92
CA MET A 55 -17.13 0.06 5.87
C MET A 55 -15.73 -0.35 6.33
N LEU A 56 -14.70 0.34 5.82
CA LEU A 56 -13.31 0.09 6.20
C LEU A 56 -13.04 0.41 7.67
N LYS A 57 -13.63 1.49 8.20
CA LYS A 57 -13.49 1.87 9.61
C LYS A 57 -14.09 0.82 10.53
N GLU A 58 -15.29 0.31 10.23
CA GLU A 58 -15.92 -0.76 11.00
C GLU A 58 -15.05 -2.04 10.98
N ALA A 59 -14.54 -2.43 9.80
CA ALA A 59 -13.63 -3.57 9.69
C ALA A 59 -12.33 -3.37 10.48
N SER A 60 -11.78 -2.15 10.50
CA SER A 60 -10.63 -1.75 11.31
C SER A 60 -10.92 -1.90 12.82
N GLU A 61 -12.08 -1.44 13.28
CA GLU A 61 -12.49 -1.54 14.69
C GLU A 61 -12.68 -3.01 15.12
N ILE A 62 -13.36 -3.83 14.30
CA ILE A 62 -13.55 -5.28 14.56
C ILE A 62 -12.19 -5.99 14.68
N THR A 63 -11.25 -5.68 13.81
CA THR A 63 -9.94 -6.35 13.78
C THR A 63 -8.89 -5.69 14.66
N SER A 64 -9.12 -4.46 15.12
CA SER A 64 -8.12 -3.61 15.78
C SER A 64 -6.85 -3.40 14.93
N LEU A 65 -6.97 -3.43 13.61
CA LEU A 65 -5.90 -3.11 12.68
C LEU A 65 -5.97 -1.64 12.27
N PRO A 66 -4.88 -0.86 12.34
CA PRO A 66 -4.86 0.50 11.84
C PRO A 66 -5.21 0.53 10.35
N LEU A 67 -6.05 1.49 9.95
CA LEU A 67 -6.59 1.62 8.61
C LEU A 67 -5.74 2.55 7.73
N PHE A 68 -5.35 2.03 6.58
CA PHE A 68 -4.68 2.76 5.49
C PHE A 68 -5.65 2.97 4.34
N SER A 69 -5.85 4.20 3.90
CA SER A 69 -6.65 4.47 2.70
C SER A 69 -6.07 5.62 1.87
N GLU A 70 -6.31 5.56 0.55
CA GLU A 70 -5.78 6.54 -0.39
C GLU A 70 -6.58 7.83 -0.36
N ILE A 71 -5.88 8.96 -0.16
CA ILE A 71 -6.42 10.29 -0.38
C ILE A 71 -6.04 10.77 -1.79
N MET A 72 -7.03 11.28 -2.53
CA MET A 72 -6.86 11.74 -3.92
C MET A 72 -6.87 13.25 -4.07
N ASP A 73 -7.52 13.95 -3.15
CA ASP A 73 -7.70 15.40 -3.18
C ASP A 73 -7.58 15.97 -1.77
N ALA A 74 -6.92 17.12 -1.64
CA ALA A 74 -6.76 17.83 -0.36
C ALA A 74 -8.10 18.22 0.29
N GLN A 75 -9.16 18.43 -0.53
CA GLN A 75 -10.50 18.72 -0.02
C GLN A 75 -11.09 17.58 0.82
N HIS A 76 -10.63 16.35 0.62
CA HIS A 76 -11.07 15.19 1.38
C HIS A 76 -10.32 15.01 2.70
N LEU A 77 -9.28 15.79 3.00
CA LEU A 77 -8.41 15.56 4.16
C LEU A 77 -9.21 15.52 5.48
N SER A 78 -10.01 16.54 5.77
CA SER A 78 -10.81 16.61 7.00
C SER A 78 -11.86 15.49 7.13
N MET A 79 -12.28 14.89 6.02
CA MET A 79 -13.15 13.71 6.04
C MET A 79 -12.29 12.46 6.32
N MET A 80 -11.16 12.28 5.62
CA MET A 80 -10.27 11.13 5.80
C MET A 80 -9.78 11.00 7.24
N GLU A 81 -9.39 12.11 7.88
CA GLU A 81 -8.92 12.16 9.28
C GLU A 81 -9.93 11.59 10.30
N LYS A 82 -11.22 11.53 9.97
CA LYS A 82 -12.24 10.93 10.84
C LYS A 82 -12.26 9.39 10.79
N TYR A 83 -11.76 8.81 9.71
CA TYR A 83 -11.92 7.39 9.42
C TYR A 83 -10.62 6.62 9.41
N VAL A 84 -9.51 7.21 8.94
CA VAL A 84 -8.27 6.48 8.70
C VAL A 84 -7.20 6.80 9.74
N ASP A 85 -6.27 5.86 9.92
CA ASP A 85 -5.13 6.03 10.81
C ASP A 85 -3.85 6.39 10.03
N VAL A 86 -3.82 6.13 8.70
CA VAL A 86 -2.70 6.45 7.82
C VAL A 86 -3.22 6.88 6.46
N LEU A 87 -2.75 8.01 5.96
CA LEU A 87 -3.03 8.51 4.62
C LEU A 87 -2.10 7.86 3.60
N GLN A 88 -2.64 7.32 2.51
CA GLN A 88 -1.84 6.83 1.38
C GLN A 88 -1.88 7.85 0.24
N ILE A 89 -0.73 8.25 -0.27
CA ILE A 89 -0.60 8.98 -1.52
C ILE A 89 -0.31 7.97 -2.63
N GLY A 90 -1.24 7.83 -3.56
CA GLY A 90 -1.10 6.93 -4.71
C GLY A 90 -0.01 7.39 -5.68
N ALA A 91 0.53 6.45 -6.45
CA ALA A 91 1.63 6.71 -7.38
C ALA A 91 1.32 7.82 -8.41
N ARG A 92 0.05 7.97 -8.80
CA ARG A 92 -0.39 9.05 -9.72
C ARG A 92 -0.34 10.43 -9.09
N ASN A 93 -0.37 10.51 -7.76
CA ASN A 93 -0.37 11.75 -6.97
C ASN A 93 0.98 12.06 -6.32
N MET A 94 2.05 11.29 -6.61
CA MET A 94 3.38 11.54 -6.05
C MET A 94 3.88 12.97 -6.32
N GLN A 95 3.51 13.55 -7.45
CA GLN A 95 3.89 14.91 -7.84
C GLN A 95 2.74 15.92 -7.70
N ASN A 96 1.66 15.57 -7.02
CA ASN A 96 0.62 16.51 -6.64
C ASN A 96 1.07 17.29 -5.40
N PHE A 97 1.97 18.24 -5.59
CA PHE A 97 2.63 18.97 -4.51
C PHE A 97 1.64 19.67 -3.57
N LYS A 98 0.50 20.15 -4.09
CA LYS A 98 -0.54 20.75 -3.24
C LYS A 98 -1.21 19.74 -2.31
N LEU A 99 -1.39 18.50 -2.76
CA LEU A 99 -1.85 17.41 -1.91
C LEU A 99 -0.77 17.02 -0.89
N LEU A 100 0.51 16.96 -1.30
CA LEU A 100 1.63 16.66 -0.39
C LEU A 100 1.78 17.72 0.70
N GLU A 101 1.67 19.01 0.36
CA GLU A 101 1.66 20.10 1.34
C GLU A 101 0.50 19.93 2.35
N ALA A 102 -0.71 19.64 1.86
CA ALA A 102 -1.88 19.49 2.72
C ALA A 102 -1.76 18.30 3.69
N VAL A 103 -1.32 17.13 3.22
CA VAL A 103 -1.11 15.97 4.12
C VAL A 103 0.10 16.17 5.03
N GLY A 104 1.03 17.05 4.66
CA GLY A 104 2.15 17.45 5.49
C GLY A 104 1.74 18.33 6.68
N GLU A 105 0.57 18.97 6.62
CA GLU A 105 -0.03 19.73 7.73
C GLU A 105 -0.90 18.86 8.64
N SER A 106 -1.16 17.59 8.26
CA SER A 106 -1.91 16.61 9.06
C SER A 106 -1.00 15.91 10.07
N GLU A 107 -1.57 15.47 11.20
CA GLU A 107 -0.86 14.65 12.18
C GLU A 107 -0.81 13.16 11.80
N LEU A 108 -1.60 12.73 10.80
CA LEU A 108 -1.65 11.33 10.39
C LEU A 108 -0.39 10.93 9.61
N PRO A 109 0.17 9.73 9.89
CA PRO A 109 1.25 9.19 9.10
C PRO A 109 0.89 9.08 7.61
N VAL A 110 1.89 9.24 6.73
CA VAL A 110 1.72 9.21 5.27
C VAL A 110 2.52 8.08 4.64
N LEU A 111 1.87 7.25 3.81
CA LEU A 111 2.51 6.29 2.92
C LEU A 111 2.59 6.89 1.52
N LEU A 112 3.77 7.31 1.09
CA LEU A 112 4.02 7.91 -0.22
C LEU A 112 4.47 6.84 -1.23
N LYS A 113 3.66 6.55 -2.25
CA LYS A 113 3.99 5.58 -3.30
C LYS A 113 4.76 6.24 -4.44
N ARG A 114 5.86 5.60 -4.87
CA ARG A 114 6.67 6.04 -6.02
C ARG A 114 5.83 6.14 -7.28
N GLY A 115 5.97 7.23 -8.01
CA GLY A 115 5.38 7.42 -9.32
C GLY A 115 5.93 6.42 -10.35
N MET A 116 5.09 6.01 -11.30
CA MET A 116 5.45 4.95 -12.27
C MET A 116 6.58 5.32 -13.24
N SER A 117 6.91 6.61 -13.36
CA SER A 117 8.00 7.13 -14.20
C SER A 117 8.90 8.07 -13.39
N ALA A 118 8.88 7.95 -12.06
CA ALA A 118 9.63 8.79 -11.15
C ALA A 118 10.99 8.17 -10.82
N THR A 119 12.03 9.02 -10.77
CA THR A 119 13.33 8.66 -10.22
C THR A 119 13.26 8.53 -8.69
N LEU A 120 14.28 7.97 -8.08
CA LEU A 120 14.37 7.88 -6.61
C LEU A 120 14.59 9.25 -5.99
N ASP A 121 15.35 10.14 -6.64
CA ASP A 121 15.53 11.51 -6.19
C ASP A 121 14.20 12.30 -6.18
N GLU A 122 13.37 12.12 -7.23
CA GLU A 122 12.04 12.72 -7.26
C GLU A 122 11.13 12.21 -6.14
N LEU A 123 11.23 10.91 -5.77
CA LEU A 123 10.49 10.36 -4.64
C LEU A 123 10.96 10.96 -3.31
N LEU A 124 12.28 11.09 -3.11
CA LEU A 124 12.85 11.73 -1.91
C LEU A 124 12.45 13.20 -1.83
N LEU A 125 12.54 13.95 -2.93
CA LEU A 125 12.09 15.35 -2.96
C LEU A 125 10.59 15.49 -2.73
N ALA A 126 9.78 14.56 -3.23
CA ALA A 126 8.34 14.53 -2.94
C ALA A 126 8.07 14.30 -1.45
N SER A 127 8.86 13.44 -0.77
CA SER A 127 8.73 13.27 0.68
C SER A 127 9.10 14.54 1.46
N GLU A 128 10.05 15.36 0.96
CA GLU A 128 10.41 16.65 1.58
C GLU A 128 9.25 17.66 1.57
N TYR A 129 8.37 17.62 0.58
CA TYR A 129 7.15 18.46 0.59
C TYR A 129 6.25 18.16 1.80
N ILE A 130 6.19 16.90 2.24
CA ILE A 130 5.45 16.50 3.44
C ILE A 130 6.23 16.87 4.70
N LEU A 131 7.51 16.47 4.78
CA LEU A 131 8.38 16.70 5.93
C LEU A 131 8.53 18.19 6.25
N SER A 132 8.68 19.05 5.24
CA SER A 132 8.84 20.49 5.38
C SER A 132 7.60 21.21 5.96
N ARG A 133 6.44 20.53 5.98
CA ARG A 133 5.22 21.02 6.61
C ARG A 133 5.05 20.58 8.07
N GLY A 134 5.98 19.78 8.59
CA GLY A 134 6.02 19.34 9.98
C GLY A 134 5.58 17.91 10.23
N ASN A 135 5.09 17.18 9.22
CA ASN A 135 4.74 15.78 9.36
C ASN A 135 5.96 14.89 9.11
N GLU A 136 6.60 14.44 10.19
CA GLU A 136 7.77 13.55 10.15
C GLU A 136 7.42 12.06 9.99
N ASN A 137 6.14 11.70 10.03
CA ASN A 137 5.66 10.32 9.97
C ASN A 137 5.43 9.87 8.53
N VAL A 138 6.48 9.83 7.72
CA VAL A 138 6.43 9.46 6.30
C VAL A 138 7.05 8.09 6.07
N MET A 139 6.42 7.27 5.23
CA MET A 139 6.93 6.00 4.72
C MET A 139 6.99 6.05 3.20
N LEU A 140 8.08 5.57 2.62
CA LEU A 140 8.23 5.45 1.17
C LEU A 140 7.75 4.08 0.70
N CYS A 141 7.16 4.01 -0.51
CA CYS A 141 6.70 2.74 -1.06
C CYS A 141 7.17 2.54 -2.49
N GLU A 142 8.03 1.52 -2.68
CA GLU A 142 8.37 1.01 -4.01
C GLU A 142 7.24 0.10 -4.50
N ARG A 143 6.72 0.36 -5.72
CA ARG A 143 5.56 -0.33 -6.31
C ARG A 143 5.74 -0.68 -7.79
N GLY A 144 6.97 -0.60 -8.27
CA GLY A 144 7.32 -0.80 -9.67
C GLY A 144 7.23 0.47 -10.52
N ILE A 145 8.03 0.49 -11.55
CA ILE A 145 8.10 1.57 -12.52
C ILE A 145 7.79 1.06 -13.92
N ARG A 146 7.36 1.94 -14.80
CA ARG A 146 7.21 1.64 -16.23
C ARG A 146 8.59 1.54 -16.87
N THR A 147 8.79 0.46 -17.59
CA THR A 147 9.97 0.24 -18.42
C THR A 147 9.51 -0.23 -19.81
N TYR A 148 10.44 -0.63 -20.65
CA TYR A 148 10.12 -1.26 -21.93
C TYR A 148 9.57 -2.69 -21.78
N GLU A 149 9.77 -3.33 -20.60
CA GLU A 149 9.29 -4.68 -20.34
C GLU A 149 7.77 -4.68 -20.08
N THR A 150 7.08 -5.62 -20.70
CA THR A 150 5.62 -5.75 -20.64
C THR A 150 5.12 -7.11 -20.11
N ALA A 151 6.05 -7.99 -19.72
CA ALA A 151 5.71 -9.30 -19.15
C ALA A 151 5.04 -9.16 -17.75
N THR A 152 5.30 -8.05 -17.06
CA THR A 152 4.64 -7.68 -15.81
C THR A 152 4.00 -6.30 -15.94
N ARG A 153 3.04 -5.98 -15.08
CA ARG A 153 2.36 -4.67 -15.07
C ARG A 153 3.35 -3.51 -14.94
N ASN A 154 4.34 -3.65 -14.08
CA ASN A 154 5.46 -2.74 -13.90
C ASN A 154 6.72 -3.55 -13.53
N THR A 155 7.89 -3.00 -13.78
CA THR A 155 9.16 -3.56 -13.33
C THR A 155 9.37 -3.19 -11.86
N PHE A 156 9.43 -4.17 -10.97
CA PHE A 156 9.76 -3.93 -9.57
C PHE A 156 11.25 -3.60 -9.44
N ASP A 157 11.56 -2.38 -8.98
CA ASP A 157 12.92 -1.92 -8.81
C ASP A 157 13.47 -2.36 -7.44
N ILE A 158 14.03 -3.56 -7.39
CA ILE A 158 14.61 -4.11 -6.16
C ILE A 158 15.76 -3.23 -5.62
N ASN A 159 16.51 -2.54 -6.50
CA ASN A 159 17.62 -1.67 -6.12
C ASN A 159 17.15 -0.41 -5.39
N ALA A 160 15.89 0.01 -5.61
CA ALA A 160 15.31 1.14 -4.92
C ALA A 160 15.34 0.97 -3.40
N ILE A 161 15.11 -0.25 -2.90
CA ILE A 161 15.03 -0.52 -1.47
C ILE A 161 16.35 -0.21 -0.76
N PRO A 162 17.49 -0.85 -1.08
CA PRO A 162 18.76 -0.55 -0.42
C PRO A 162 19.23 0.89 -0.70
N PHE A 163 18.94 1.46 -1.88
CA PHE A 163 19.28 2.85 -2.18
C PHE A 163 18.55 3.81 -1.24
N LEU A 164 17.24 3.68 -1.08
CA LEU A 164 16.44 4.54 -0.18
C LEU A 164 16.85 4.37 1.28
N LYS A 165 17.18 3.13 1.70
CA LYS A 165 17.67 2.84 3.07
C LYS A 165 19.03 3.47 3.36
N GLN A 166 19.88 3.70 2.36
CA GLN A 166 21.18 4.37 2.51
C GLN A 166 21.07 5.90 2.47
N ASN A 167 20.06 6.43 1.76
CA ASN A 167 19.92 7.86 1.50
C ASN A 167 18.81 8.55 2.31
N SER A 168 18.05 7.78 3.11
CA SER A 168 16.96 8.30 3.94
C SER A 168 16.80 7.51 5.22
N HIS A 169 16.29 8.18 6.27
CA HIS A 169 15.88 7.55 7.52
C HIS A 169 14.45 6.96 7.45
N LEU A 170 13.70 7.28 6.39
CA LEU A 170 12.31 6.89 6.25
C LEU A 170 12.15 5.37 6.03
N PRO A 171 11.11 4.75 6.62
CA PRO A 171 10.80 3.35 6.34
C PRO A 171 10.46 3.11 4.88
N VAL A 172 10.92 2.00 4.31
CA VAL A 172 10.69 1.61 2.91
C VAL A 172 9.75 0.41 2.86
N ILE A 173 8.60 0.59 2.27
CA ILE A 173 7.57 -0.43 2.05
C ILE A 173 7.67 -0.94 0.62
N ALA A 174 7.49 -2.24 0.42
CA ALA A 174 7.43 -2.86 -0.91
C ALA A 174 5.99 -3.27 -1.24
N ASP A 175 5.54 -2.95 -2.44
CA ASP A 175 4.23 -3.29 -2.99
C ASP A 175 4.39 -4.16 -4.24
N PRO A 176 4.60 -5.48 -4.08
CA PRO A 176 4.76 -6.40 -5.19
C PRO A 176 3.44 -6.62 -5.96
N SER A 177 2.27 -6.52 -5.33
CA SER A 177 0.97 -6.70 -5.98
C SER A 177 0.78 -5.73 -7.14
N HIS A 178 0.99 -4.42 -6.90
CA HIS A 178 0.89 -3.41 -7.95
C HIS A 178 2.08 -3.40 -8.91
N ALA A 179 3.22 -3.96 -8.51
CA ALA A 179 4.36 -4.08 -9.40
C ALA A 179 4.14 -5.18 -10.43
N THR A 180 3.85 -6.39 -10.00
CA THR A 180 3.74 -7.55 -10.87
C THR A 180 2.42 -7.57 -11.66
N GLY A 181 1.30 -7.24 -10.99
CA GLY A 181 -0.04 -7.38 -11.57
C GLY A 181 -0.48 -8.83 -11.75
N ASP A 182 0.26 -9.77 -11.16
CA ASP A 182 0.07 -11.22 -11.25
C ASP A 182 0.32 -11.84 -9.87
N ASN A 183 -0.68 -12.51 -9.30
CA ASN A 183 -0.62 -13.10 -7.97
C ASN A 183 0.48 -14.16 -7.83
N THR A 184 0.78 -14.91 -8.89
CA THR A 184 1.84 -15.94 -8.88
C THR A 184 3.23 -15.37 -8.67
N LEU A 185 3.45 -14.08 -8.99
CA LEU A 185 4.71 -13.38 -8.84
C LEU A 185 4.82 -12.58 -7.53
N VAL A 186 3.71 -12.39 -6.81
CA VAL A 186 3.69 -11.58 -5.59
C VAL A 186 4.60 -12.16 -4.51
N GLU A 187 4.50 -13.46 -4.22
CA GLU A 187 5.30 -14.11 -3.18
C GLU A 187 6.82 -14.00 -3.44
N PRO A 188 7.36 -14.44 -4.59
CA PRO A 188 8.81 -14.37 -4.82
C PRO A 188 9.34 -12.94 -4.79
N VAL A 189 8.60 -11.95 -5.33
CA VAL A 189 9.01 -10.55 -5.30
C VAL A 189 8.95 -9.97 -3.89
N ALA A 190 7.94 -10.32 -3.09
CA ALA A 190 7.84 -9.93 -1.69
C ALA A 190 9.03 -10.44 -0.86
N LEU A 191 9.40 -11.71 -1.03
CA LEU A 191 10.53 -12.31 -0.32
C LEU A 191 11.86 -11.66 -0.73
N ALA A 192 12.04 -11.37 -2.02
CA ALA A 192 13.20 -10.62 -2.51
C ALA A 192 13.27 -9.20 -1.92
N ALA A 193 12.14 -8.50 -1.82
CA ALA A 193 12.09 -7.18 -1.21
C ALA A 193 12.50 -7.18 0.27
N ILE A 194 12.07 -8.20 1.04
CA ILE A 194 12.49 -8.39 2.43
C ILE A 194 14.00 -8.62 2.51
N ALA A 195 14.53 -9.50 1.67
CA ALA A 195 15.96 -9.77 1.61
C ALA A 195 16.78 -8.53 1.24
N ALA A 196 16.24 -7.65 0.38
CA ALA A 196 16.83 -6.36 0.02
C ALA A 196 16.75 -5.29 1.11
N GLY A 197 15.97 -5.52 2.19
CA GLY A 197 15.91 -4.61 3.35
C GLY A 197 14.60 -3.83 3.50
N ALA A 198 13.54 -4.15 2.79
CA ALA A 198 12.24 -3.49 2.97
C ALA A 198 11.76 -3.58 4.43
N ASP A 199 11.21 -2.48 4.96
CA ASP A 199 10.70 -2.40 6.32
C ASP A 199 9.27 -2.92 6.44
N GLY A 200 8.59 -3.14 5.32
CA GLY A 200 7.24 -3.68 5.29
C GLY A 200 6.81 -4.10 3.89
N LEU A 201 5.68 -4.79 3.86
CA LEU A 201 5.01 -5.21 2.63
C LEU A 201 3.60 -4.62 2.57
N LEU A 202 3.17 -4.24 1.39
CA LEU A 202 1.79 -3.93 1.03
C LEU A 202 1.32 -5.00 0.06
N ILE A 203 0.34 -5.82 0.47
CA ILE A 203 -0.15 -6.96 -0.32
C ILE A 203 -1.67 -6.83 -0.49
N GLU A 204 -2.14 -7.06 -1.69
CA GLU A 204 -3.58 -7.16 -1.95
C GLU A 204 -4.06 -8.58 -1.74
N ILE A 205 -5.19 -8.71 -1.03
CA ILE A 205 -5.86 -9.98 -0.78
C ILE A 205 -7.34 -9.85 -1.09
N HIS A 206 -7.91 -10.93 -1.55
CA HIS A 206 -9.35 -11.03 -1.77
C HIS A 206 -9.82 -12.48 -1.51
N PRO A 207 -10.93 -12.70 -0.80
CA PRO A 207 -11.43 -14.07 -0.54
C PRO A 207 -11.87 -14.79 -1.81
N ARG A 208 -12.31 -14.04 -2.83
CA ARG A 208 -12.75 -14.51 -4.14
C ARG A 208 -12.21 -13.58 -5.24
N PRO A 209 -10.92 -13.68 -5.64
CA PRO A 209 -10.28 -12.74 -6.57
C PRO A 209 -11.01 -12.60 -7.92
N GLU A 210 -11.71 -13.65 -8.35
CA GLU A 210 -12.51 -13.66 -9.59
C GLU A 210 -13.75 -12.76 -9.52
N GLU A 211 -14.22 -12.42 -8.32
CA GLU A 211 -15.38 -11.53 -8.11
C GLU A 211 -14.94 -10.07 -7.88
N ALA A 212 -13.65 -9.80 -7.72
CA ALA A 212 -13.14 -8.48 -7.41
C ALA A 212 -13.46 -7.45 -8.50
N LEU A 213 -14.01 -6.29 -8.12
CA LEU A 213 -14.29 -5.17 -9.03
C LEU A 213 -13.02 -4.46 -9.50
N CYS A 214 -11.92 -4.64 -8.77
CA CYS A 214 -10.60 -4.06 -9.05
C CYS A 214 -9.48 -5.07 -8.83
N ASP A 215 -8.50 -5.07 -9.73
CA ASP A 215 -7.16 -5.67 -9.57
C ASP A 215 -7.17 -7.15 -9.07
N GLY A 216 -8.25 -7.93 -9.33
CA GLY A 216 -8.40 -9.33 -8.95
C GLY A 216 -7.20 -10.22 -9.33
N PRO A 217 -6.64 -10.13 -10.55
CA PRO A 217 -5.50 -10.98 -10.97
C PRO A 217 -4.23 -10.87 -10.10
N GLN A 218 -4.07 -9.80 -9.34
CA GLN A 218 -2.90 -9.60 -8.46
C GLN A 218 -3.19 -9.89 -6.98
N ALA A 219 -4.45 -10.13 -6.61
CA ALA A 219 -4.83 -10.39 -5.25
C ALA A 219 -4.50 -11.84 -4.83
N LEU A 220 -3.90 -12.00 -3.67
CA LEU A 220 -3.68 -13.31 -3.05
C LEU A 220 -4.95 -13.80 -2.35
N LEU A 221 -5.11 -15.11 -2.27
CA LEU A 221 -6.04 -15.73 -1.35
C LEU A 221 -5.54 -15.57 0.11
N PRO A 222 -6.43 -15.56 1.12
CA PRO A 222 -6.03 -15.55 2.53
C PRO A 222 -5.00 -16.62 2.92
N SER A 223 -5.15 -17.86 2.43
CA SER A 223 -4.21 -18.95 2.68
C SER A 223 -2.84 -18.75 2.04
N GLU A 224 -2.78 -18.05 0.91
CA GLU A 224 -1.51 -17.69 0.27
C GLU A 224 -0.80 -16.60 1.07
N LEU A 225 -1.55 -15.66 1.67
CA LEU A 225 -0.99 -14.66 2.58
C LEU A 225 -0.36 -15.28 3.81
N GLU A 226 -1.01 -16.26 4.46
CA GLU A 226 -0.44 -16.98 5.62
C GLU A 226 0.89 -17.65 5.24
N THR A 227 0.92 -18.31 4.08
CA THR A 227 2.12 -18.93 3.54
C THR A 227 3.23 -17.90 3.30
N LEU A 228 2.91 -16.79 2.66
CA LEU A 228 3.83 -15.69 2.42
C LEU A 228 4.41 -15.15 3.73
N ILE A 229 3.57 -14.88 4.73
CA ILE A 229 4.01 -14.35 6.04
C ILE A 229 4.95 -15.32 6.75
N SER A 230 4.66 -16.62 6.71
CA SER A 230 5.53 -17.65 7.26
C SER A 230 6.92 -17.65 6.60
N LYS A 231 6.97 -17.67 5.26
CA LYS A 231 8.24 -17.61 4.50
C LYS A 231 8.97 -16.29 4.72
N ALA A 232 8.23 -15.17 4.76
CA ALA A 232 8.76 -13.85 5.02
C ALA A 232 9.50 -13.77 6.36
N SER A 233 8.97 -14.43 7.39
CA SER A 233 9.62 -14.52 8.71
C SER A 233 10.97 -15.24 8.65
N ILE A 234 11.06 -16.30 7.84
CA ILE A 234 12.31 -17.06 7.65
C ILE A 234 13.34 -16.19 6.93
N VAL A 235 12.96 -15.53 5.84
CA VAL A 235 13.85 -14.65 5.07
C VAL A 235 14.33 -13.49 5.92
N ALA A 236 13.44 -12.84 6.68
CA ALA A 236 13.80 -11.75 7.57
C ALA A 236 14.89 -12.19 8.58
N LYS A 237 14.70 -13.36 9.21
CA LYS A 237 15.71 -13.91 10.14
C LYS A 237 17.04 -14.21 9.45
N ALA A 238 17.02 -14.73 8.22
CA ALA A 238 18.23 -15.04 7.46
C ALA A 238 19.08 -13.79 7.15
N VAL A 239 18.44 -12.61 7.06
CA VAL A 239 19.13 -11.31 6.87
C VAL A 239 19.26 -10.50 8.16
N GLY A 240 19.14 -11.15 9.33
CA GLY A 240 19.36 -10.52 10.64
C GLY A 240 18.24 -9.59 11.10
N ARG A 241 17.01 -9.74 10.57
CA ARG A 241 15.84 -8.93 10.91
C ARG A 241 14.73 -9.78 11.55
N SER A 242 13.78 -9.16 12.22
CA SER A 242 12.56 -9.80 12.75
C SER A 242 11.31 -9.21 12.10
N LEU A 243 10.30 -10.04 11.94
CA LEU A 243 8.95 -9.62 11.55
C LEU A 243 8.14 -9.19 12.76
#